data_110b34e1239ddc9d5c8562a87d4f49d2
#
_entry.id   110b34e1239ddc9d5c8562a87d4f49d2
#
_cell.length_a   1.000
_cell.length_b   1.000
_cell.length_c   1.000
_cell.angle_alpha   90.00
_cell.angle_beta   90.00
_cell.angle_gamma   90.00
#
_symmetry.space_group_name_H-M   'P 1'
#
loop_
_entity.id
_entity.type
_entity.pdbx_description
1 polymer ?
#
loop_
_entity_poly.entity_id
_entity_poly.type
_entity_poly.pdbx_seq_one_letter_code
_entity_poly.pdbx_strand_id
1 'polypeptide(L)'
;MSREHNNSFREISMKIGVPKEIKPQEKRVALTPTGVAELVGRGHNVLIEKDAGVGSGITDSDYIAVGAVISDTAERVWEESEMIIKVKEPIREEYPRMREGQILFTYLHLAADEPQTQALLERKVIGIAYETVQGDDGSLPLLTPMSEVAGRLSVQAGCHCLEAVNGGRGLLLAGVPGVRPARVTIIGGGVSGINAAHLAAGMGARVTILDVSADRMRYLEDIFHARVDTLMSSAANIRQCLSESELVIGAVL
;
A
#
# COMPACT_ATOMS: atom_id res chain seq x y z
N MET A 1 -10.79 -14.18 46.18
CA MET A 1 -9.36 -13.85 46.02
C MET A 1 -9.08 -13.78 44.52
N SER A 2 -9.34 -12.64 43.94
CA SER A 2 -9.07 -12.32 42.53
C SER A 2 -7.60 -11.93 42.40
N ARG A 3 -6.82 -12.71 41.64
CA ARG A 3 -5.45 -12.36 41.28
C ARG A 3 -5.52 -11.32 40.17
N GLU A 4 -5.32 -10.07 40.55
CA GLU A 4 -5.01 -9.02 39.58
C GLU A 4 -3.65 -9.36 38.94
N HIS A 5 -3.68 -9.71 37.67
CA HIS A 5 -2.47 -9.76 36.85
C HIS A 5 -2.06 -8.32 36.56
N ASN A 6 -1.21 -7.81 37.46
CA ASN A 6 -0.55 -6.51 37.24
C ASN A 6 0.52 -6.70 36.16
N ASN A 7 0.11 -6.57 34.87
CA ASN A 7 1.00 -6.63 33.73
C ASN A 7 1.61 -5.24 33.55
N SER A 8 2.56 -4.88 34.43
CA SER A 8 3.37 -3.68 34.30
C SER A 8 4.36 -3.88 33.13
N PHE A 9 3.89 -3.78 31.89
CA PHE A 9 4.79 -3.40 30.81
C PHE A 9 5.32 -2.02 31.20
N ARG A 10 6.62 -1.91 31.50
CA ARG A 10 7.28 -0.60 31.51
C ARG A 10 7.04 -0.02 30.13
N GLU A 11 6.24 1.05 30.06
CA GLU A 11 6.09 1.82 28.84
C GLU A 11 7.48 2.33 28.45
N ILE A 12 8.09 1.67 27.46
CA ILE A 12 9.40 2.08 26.94
C ILE A 12 9.11 3.28 26.07
N SER A 13 9.46 4.46 26.56
CA SER A 13 9.44 5.68 25.75
C SER A 13 10.46 5.52 24.60
N MET A 14 10.07 5.84 23.39
CA MET A 14 10.89 5.77 22.19
C MET A 14 10.87 7.11 21.47
N LYS A 15 11.99 7.50 20.87
CA LYS A 15 12.08 8.64 19.95
C LYS A 15 11.80 8.15 18.54
N ILE A 16 10.70 8.60 17.95
CA ILE A 16 10.21 8.21 16.63
C ILE A 16 10.37 9.37 15.66
N GLY A 17 11.06 9.15 14.56
CA GLY A 17 11.28 10.15 13.52
C GLY A 17 10.48 9.87 12.26
N VAL A 18 9.89 10.91 11.68
CA VAL A 18 9.19 10.87 10.41
C VAL A 18 9.83 11.89 9.47
N PRO A 19 10.79 11.47 8.65
CA PRO A 19 11.37 12.33 7.63
C PRO A 19 10.38 12.59 6.50
N LYS A 20 10.58 13.68 5.79
CA LYS A 20 9.88 13.96 4.53
C LYS A 20 10.28 12.95 3.47
N GLU A 21 9.31 12.47 2.71
CA GLU A 21 9.58 11.60 1.58
C GLU A 21 10.27 12.38 0.45
N ILE A 22 11.39 11.85 -0.02
CA ILE A 22 12.19 12.48 -1.09
C ILE A 22 12.24 11.65 -2.37
N LYS A 23 11.59 10.47 -2.37
CA LYS A 23 11.43 9.66 -3.58
C LYS A 23 10.58 10.43 -4.60
N PRO A 24 10.97 10.49 -5.88
CA PRO A 24 10.21 11.20 -6.91
C PRO A 24 8.74 10.80 -6.93
N GLN A 25 7.85 11.82 -6.95
CA GLN A 25 6.38 11.69 -6.96
C GLN A 25 5.74 11.12 -5.67
N GLU A 26 6.51 10.77 -4.63
CA GLU A 26 5.92 10.41 -3.34
C GLU A 26 5.53 11.68 -2.58
N LYS A 27 4.24 11.82 -2.30
CA LYS A 27 3.67 12.98 -1.59
C LYS A 27 3.03 12.58 -0.26
N ARG A 28 2.98 11.27 0.03
CA ARG A 28 2.42 10.78 1.29
C ARG A 28 3.38 11.03 2.44
N VAL A 29 2.85 10.99 3.65
CA VAL A 29 3.60 11.02 4.91
C VAL A 29 3.27 9.76 5.71
N ALA A 30 4.23 9.25 6.46
CA ALA A 30 4.08 7.96 7.14
C ALA A 30 3.12 7.98 8.33
N LEU A 31 2.96 9.12 9.00
CA LEU A 31 2.06 9.29 10.13
C LEU A 31 1.09 10.46 9.89
N THR A 32 -0.17 10.23 10.20
CA THR A 32 -1.18 11.30 10.30
C THR A 32 -1.13 11.92 11.71
N PRO A 33 -1.71 13.12 11.93
CA PRO A 33 -1.84 13.69 13.27
C PRO A 33 -2.52 12.75 14.27
N THR A 34 -3.52 11.97 13.83
CA THR A 34 -4.17 10.96 14.69
C THR A 34 -3.17 9.88 15.14
N GLY A 35 -2.34 9.37 14.23
CA GLY A 35 -1.31 8.39 14.58
C GLY A 35 -0.26 8.97 15.52
N VAL A 36 0.11 10.24 15.34
CA VAL A 36 1.02 10.96 16.26
C VAL A 36 0.40 11.09 17.64
N ALA A 37 -0.88 11.49 17.74
CA ALA A 37 -1.58 11.62 19.03
C ALA A 37 -1.59 10.30 19.82
N GLU A 38 -1.79 9.17 19.14
CA GLU A 38 -1.74 7.83 19.75
C GLU A 38 -0.35 7.49 20.30
N LEU A 39 0.71 7.80 19.55
CA LEU A 39 2.08 7.55 19.98
C LEU A 39 2.48 8.45 21.15
N VAL A 40 2.17 9.73 21.06
CA VAL A 40 2.43 10.71 22.14
C VAL A 40 1.63 10.34 23.39
N GLY A 41 0.36 9.94 23.24
CA GLY A 41 -0.49 9.48 24.34
C GLY A 41 0.05 8.23 25.06
N ARG A 42 0.88 7.43 24.38
CA ARG A 42 1.60 6.28 24.95
C ARG A 42 3.00 6.62 25.49
N GLY A 43 3.34 7.90 25.56
CA GLY A 43 4.61 8.36 26.12
C GLY A 43 5.80 8.38 25.14
N HIS A 44 5.58 8.17 23.84
CA HIS A 44 6.63 8.30 22.84
C HIS A 44 6.86 9.75 22.44
N ASN A 45 8.09 10.06 22.01
CA ASN A 45 8.44 11.37 21.46
C ASN A 45 8.45 11.28 19.93
N VAL A 46 7.63 12.08 19.25
CA VAL A 46 7.52 12.06 17.80
C VAL A 46 8.14 13.32 17.20
N LEU A 47 9.14 13.13 16.35
CA LEU A 47 9.87 14.18 15.63
C LEU A 47 9.49 14.11 14.14
N ILE A 48 8.89 15.16 13.62
CA ILE A 48 8.45 15.26 12.21
C ILE A 48 9.36 16.26 11.48
N GLU A 49 9.85 15.90 10.30
CA GLU A 49 10.55 16.86 9.45
C GLU A 49 9.57 17.93 8.96
N LYS A 50 10.03 19.16 8.95
CA LYS A 50 9.27 20.32 8.46
C LYS A 50 8.71 20.06 7.06
N ASP A 51 7.45 20.44 6.86
CA ASP A 51 6.72 20.25 5.61
C ASP A 51 6.58 18.77 5.15
N ALA A 52 6.80 17.77 6.02
CA ALA A 52 6.68 16.37 5.65
C ALA A 52 5.25 15.97 5.25
N GLY A 53 4.24 16.59 5.87
CA GLY A 53 2.82 16.32 5.63
C GLY A 53 2.18 17.13 4.51
N VAL A 54 2.84 18.16 3.98
CA VAL A 54 2.25 19.13 3.04
C VAL A 54 1.70 18.47 1.78
N GLY A 55 2.41 17.47 1.25
CA GLY A 55 1.97 16.71 0.08
C GLY A 55 0.67 15.92 0.29
N SER A 56 0.32 15.65 1.55
CA SER A 56 -0.93 14.99 1.98
C SER A 56 -1.97 15.98 2.54
N GLY A 57 -1.71 17.29 2.44
CA GLY A 57 -2.61 18.33 2.96
C GLY A 57 -2.55 18.51 4.48
N ILE A 58 -1.49 18.02 5.13
CA ILE A 58 -1.27 18.10 6.58
C ILE A 58 -0.17 19.12 6.83
N THR A 59 -0.43 20.11 7.70
CA THR A 59 0.52 21.17 8.04
C THR A 59 1.36 20.81 9.28
N ASP A 60 2.50 21.50 9.46
CA ASP A 60 3.30 21.38 10.69
C ASP A 60 2.49 21.74 11.94
N SER A 61 1.58 22.71 11.82
CA SER A 61 0.68 23.13 12.90
C SER A 61 -0.26 22.00 13.35
N ASP A 62 -0.72 21.16 12.42
CA ASP A 62 -1.57 20.01 12.74
C ASP A 62 -0.81 18.98 13.59
N TYR A 63 0.47 18.79 13.30
CA TYR A 63 1.34 17.90 14.08
C TYR A 63 1.69 18.47 15.46
N ILE A 64 1.99 19.77 15.53
CA ILE A 64 2.28 20.45 16.80
C ILE A 64 1.09 20.38 17.73
N ALA A 65 -0.14 20.56 17.20
CA ALA A 65 -1.38 20.53 17.97
C ALA A 65 -1.60 19.19 18.71
N VAL A 66 -1.02 18.10 18.22
CA VAL A 66 -1.12 16.75 18.81
C VAL A 66 0.14 16.31 19.55
N GLY A 67 1.09 17.23 19.76
CA GLY A 67 2.26 17.00 20.59
C GLY A 67 3.52 16.52 19.86
N ALA A 68 3.57 16.57 18.54
CA ALA A 68 4.83 16.34 17.81
C ALA A 68 5.77 17.54 17.92
N VAL A 69 7.05 17.27 17.74
CA VAL A 69 8.10 18.28 17.58
C VAL A 69 8.46 18.38 16.10
N ILE A 70 8.56 19.59 15.57
CA ILE A 70 9.00 19.80 14.17
C ILE A 70 10.53 20.00 14.14
N SER A 71 11.17 19.34 13.20
CA SER A 71 12.59 19.47 12.89
C SER A 71 12.79 20.18 11.56
N ASP A 72 13.68 21.15 11.51
CA ASP A 72 13.96 21.88 10.27
C ASP A 72 14.74 21.04 9.24
N THR A 73 15.36 19.92 9.65
CA THR A 73 16.23 19.11 8.77
C THR A 73 15.99 17.62 8.93
N ALA A 74 16.15 16.88 7.83
CA ALA A 74 16.12 15.43 7.81
C ALA A 74 17.24 14.84 8.68
N GLU A 75 18.45 15.43 8.63
CA GLU A 75 19.61 14.97 9.39
C GLU A 75 19.27 14.84 10.87
N ARG A 76 18.65 15.87 11.45
CA ARG A 76 18.24 15.86 12.86
C ARG A 76 17.19 14.78 13.15
N VAL A 77 16.21 14.60 12.24
CA VAL A 77 15.21 13.54 12.40
C VAL A 77 15.86 12.16 12.46
N TRP A 78 16.79 11.88 11.53
CA TRP A 78 17.49 10.60 11.49
C TRP A 78 18.43 10.41 12.68
N GLU A 79 19.15 11.46 13.09
CA GLU A 79 20.15 11.40 14.17
C GLU A 79 19.52 11.21 15.54
N GLU A 80 18.42 11.93 15.85
CA GLU A 80 17.82 11.90 17.18
C GLU A 80 16.86 10.72 17.41
N SER A 81 16.41 10.03 16.34
CA SER A 81 15.36 9.03 16.46
C SER A 81 15.90 7.61 16.58
N GLU A 82 15.28 6.81 17.45
CA GLU A 82 15.55 5.38 17.61
C GLU A 82 14.84 4.55 16.54
N MET A 83 13.64 5.01 16.13
CA MET A 83 12.86 4.44 15.04
C MET A 83 12.58 5.51 13.99
N ILE A 84 12.80 5.17 12.73
CA ILE A 84 12.36 5.96 11.57
C ILE A 84 11.15 5.29 10.96
N ILE A 85 10.07 6.05 10.77
CA ILE A 85 8.87 5.60 10.08
C ILE A 85 8.77 6.36 8.76
N LYS A 86 8.69 5.61 7.65
CA LYS A 86 8.57 6.15 6.29
C LYS A 86 7.43 5.46 5.55
N VAL A 87 7.04 6.03 4.41
CA VAL A 87 6.16 5.37 3.46
C VAL A 87 6.96 4.48 2.52
N LYS A 88 8.01 5.04 1.92
CA LYS A 88 8.85 4.35 0.95
C LYS A 88 10.19 3.95 1.53
N GLU A 89 10.77 2.92 0.92
CA GLU A 89 12.13 2.49 1.16
C GLU A 89 13.10 3.68 1.10
N PRO A 90 14.19 3.65 1.90
CA PRO A 90 15.22 4.68 1.83
C PRO A 90 15.91 4.64 0.46
N ILE A 91 16.22 5.81 -0.07
CA ILE A 91 16.98 5.96 -1.31
C ILE A 91 18.45 6.32 -1.01
N ARG A 92 19.28 6.33 -2.04
CA ARG A 92 20.74 6.48 -1.91
C ARG A 92 21.17 7.70 -1.05
N GLU A 93 20.43 8.79 -1.14
CA GLU A 93 20.67 10.03 -0.37
C GLU A 93 20.41 9.86 1.13
N GLU A 94 19.62 8.87 1.52
CA GLU A 94 19.27 8.59 2.91
C GLU A 94 20.18 7.54 3.55
N TYR A 95 20.88 6.71 2.76
CA TYR A 95 21.73 5.65 3.30
C TYR A 95 22.80 6.14 4.29
N PRO A 96 23.46 7.30 4.08
CA PRO A 96 24.43 7.83 5.04
C PRO A 96 23.83 8.20 6.39
N ARG A 97 22.53 8.49 6.47
CA ARG A 97 21.83 8.89 7.70
C ARG A 97 21.45 7.69 8.58
N MET A 98 21.39 6.49 8.01
CA MET A 98 21.07 5.27 8.75
C MET A 98 22.17 4.91 9.74
N ARG A 99 21.78 4.41 10.93
CA ARG A 99 22.70 4.07 12.04
C ARG A 99 22.52 2.63 12.50
N GLU A 100 23.60 2.02 12.98
CA GLU A 100 23.56 0.69 13.60
C GLU A 100 22.55 0.63 14.74
N GLY A 101 21.67 -0.40 14.71
CA GLY A 101 20.63 -0.61 15.71
C GLY A 101 19.40 0.27 15.56
N GLN A 102 19.39 1.22 14.63
CA GLN A 102 18.20 2.05 14.35
C GLN A 102 17.10 1.18 13.71
N ILE A 103 15.86 1.34 14.18
CA ILE A 103 14.71 0.68 13.58
C ILE A 103 14.24 1.49 12.38
N LEU A 104 14.05 0.82 11.25
CA LEU A 104 13.47 1.38 10.04
C LEU A 104 12.16 0.64 9.74
N PHE A 105 11.04 1.33 9.88
CA PHE A 105 9.69 0.80 9.69
C PHE A 105 9.04 1.44 8.48
N THR A 106 8.96 0.72 7.36
CA THR A 106 8.52 1.23 6.04
C THR A 106 8.24 0.08 5.09
N TYR A 107 7.71 0.36 3.88
CA TYR A 107 7.81 -0.59 2.77
C TYR A 107 9.28 -0.71 2.35
N LEU A 108 9.83 -1.91 2.30
CA LEU A 108 11.23 -2.14 1.98
C LEU A 108 11.46 -2.69 0.57
N HIS A 109 10.59 -3.57 0.08
CA HIS A 109 10.70 -4.18 -1.27
C HIS A 109 12.10 -4.75 -1.58
N LEU A 110 12.76 -5.39 -0.60
CA LEU A 110 14.17 -5.79 -0.63
C LEU A 110 14.56 -6.59 -1.87
N ALA A 111 13.68 -7.47 -2.36
CA ALA A 111 13.96 -8.31 -3.52
C ALA A 111 14.10 -7.52 -4.84
N ALA A 112 13.61 -6.27 -4.88
CA ALA A 112 13.65 -5.45 -6.08
C ALA A 112 14.85 -4.50 -6.15
N ASP A 113 15.59 -4.29 -5.04
CA ASP A 113 16.68 -3.32 -4.95
C ASP A 113 17.86 -3.88 -4.12
N GLU A 114 18.81 -4.49 -4.81
CA GLU A 114 20.02 -5.05 -4.19
C GLU A 114 20.90 -3.96 -3.52
N PRO A 115 21.17 -2.79 -4.14
CA PRO A 115 21.91 -1.71 -3.49
C PRO A 115 21.31 -1.23 -2.18
N GLN A 116 19.98 -1.12 -2.10
CA GLN A 116 19.28 -0.79 -0.86
C GLN A 116 19.49 -1.88 0.19
N THR A 117 19.31 -3.14 -0.19
CA THR A 117 19.49 -4.28 0.73
C THR A 117 20.90 -4.29 1.29
N GLN A 118 21.91 -4.08 0.44
CA GLN A 118 23.30 -4.01 0.85
C GLN A 118 23.56 -2.83 1.81
N ALA A 119 22.99 -1.66 1.53
CA ALA A 119 23.11 -0.49 2.42
C ALA A 119 22.50 -0.74 3.81
N LEU A 120 21.35 -1.40 3.89
CA LEU A 120 20.73 -1.78 5.15
C LEU A 120 21.61 -2.72 5.98
N LEU A 121 22.24 -3.71 5.31
CA LEU A 121 23.17 -4.66 5.94
C LEU A 121 24.44 -3.95 6.44
N GLU A 122 25.06 -3.11 5.61
CA GLU A 122 26.27 -2.35 5.97
C GLU A 122 26.04 -1.39 7.12
N ARG A 123 24.87 -0.74 7.16
CA ARG A 123 24.46 0.17 8.24
C ARG A 123 23.92 -0.56 9.47
N LYS A 124 23.68 -1.88 9.37
CA LYS A 124 23.18 -2.73 10.46
C LYS A 124 21.91 -2.20 11.10
N VAL A 125 20.98 -1.72 10.28
CA VAL A 125 19.68 -1.27 10.75
C VAL A 125 18.76 -2.45 11.03
N ILE A 126 17.78 -2.25 11.89
CA ILE A 126 16.70 -3.22 12.15
C ILE A 126 15.55 -2.88 11.20
N GLY A 127 15.51 -3.54 10.04
CA GLY A 127 14.44 -3.32 9.05
C GLY A 127 13.17 -4.08 9.42
N ILE A 128 12.04 -3.38 9.53
CA ILE A 128 10.71 -3.96 9.67
C ILE A 128 9.89 -3.52 8.46
N ALA A 129 9.62 -4.46 7.56
CA ALA A 129 8.90 -4.18 6.33
C ALA A 129 7.38 -4.22 6.58
N TYR A 130 6.64 -3.18 6.17
CA TYR A 130 5.17 -3.16 6.25
C TYR A 130 4.55 -4.35 5.54
N GLU A 131 5.08 -4.72 4.37
CA GLU A 131 4.57 -5.81 3.54
C GLU A 131 4.75 -7.20 4.14
N THR A 132 5.55 -7.36 5.19
CA THR A 132 5.81 -8.64 5.85
C THR A 132 5.24 -8.74 7.27
N VAL A 133 4.63 -7.67 7.79
CA VAL A 133 3.92 -7.73 9.06
C VAL A 133 2.67 -8.57 8.89
N GLN A 134 2.63 -9.71 9.59
CA GLN A 134 1.60 -10.72 9.44
C GLN A 134 0.86 -10.94 10.76
N GLY A 135 -0.47 -11.01 10.68
CA GLY A 135 -1.32 -11.42 11.79
C GLY A 135 -1.27 -12.94 12.00
N ASP A 136 -1.76 -13.40 13.15
CA ASP A 136 -1.81 -14.83 13.50
C ASP A 136 -2.68 -15.64 12.53
N ASP A 137 -3.63 -14.99 11.87
CA ASP A 137 -4.50 -15.55 10.83
C ASP A 137 -3.87 -15.57 9.43
N GLY A 138 -2.61 -15.14 9.31
CA GLY A 138 -1.90 -15.03 8.03
C GLY A 138 -2.21 -13.77 7.24
N SER A 139 -3.06 -12.88 7.75
CA SER A 139 -3.36 -11.59 7.10
C SER A 139 -2.14 -10.67 7.07
N LEU A 140 -2.09 -9.76 6.09
CA LEU A 140 -1.05 -8.74 5.95
C LEU A 140 -1.68 -7.34 6.12
N PRO A 141 -1.96 -6.93 7.37
CA PRO A 141 -2.79 -5.75 7.66
C PRO A 141 -2.21 -4.43 7.14
N LEU A 142 -0.90 -4.33 7.01
CA LEU A 142 -0.25 -3.13 6.50
C LEU A 142 -0.05 -3.14 4.97
N LEU A 143 -0.15 -4.31 4.31
CA LEU A 143 -0.12 -4.43 2.85
C LEU A 143 -1.52 -4.34 2.24
N THR A 144 -2.52 -4.93 2.87
CA THR A 144 -3.90 -5.01 2.37
C THR A 144 -4.45 -3.66 1.88
N PRO A 145 -4.35 -2.54 2.62
CA PRO A 145 -4.88 -1.25 2.15
C PRO A 145 -4.24 -0.77 0.84
N MET A 146 -2.94 -1.03 0.65
CA MET A 146 -2.27 -0.65 -0.60
C MET A 146 -2.68 -1.55 -1.77
N SER A 147 -2.93 -2.83 -1.51
CA SER A 147 -3.48 -3.74 -2.51
C SER A 147 -4.91 -3.35 -2.93
N GLU A 148 -5.73 -2.86 -2.00
CA GLU A 148 -7.05 -2.31 -2.29
C GLU A 148 -6.98 -1.06 -3.18
N VAL A 149 -6.09 -0.12 -2.84
CA VAL A 149 -5.84 1.07 -3.65
C VAL A 149 -5.35 0.69 -5.05
N ALA A 150 -4.38 -0.22 -5.14
CA ALA A 150 -3.83 -0.67 -6.42
C ALA A 150 -4.90 -1.30 -7.32
N GLY A 151 -5.76 -2.16 -6.76
CA GLY A 151 -6.86 -2.77 -7.49
C GLY A 151 -7.84 -1.74 -8.07
N ARG A 152 -8.24 -0.76 -7.27
CA ARG A 152 -9.15 0.31 -7.72
C ARG A 152 -8.48 1.23 -8.75
N LEU A 153 -7.23 1.61 -8.50
CA LEU A 153 -6.46 2.48 -9.38
C LEU A 153 -6.22 1.83 -10.75
N SER A 154 -6.05 0.49 -10.80
CA SER A 154 -5.84 -0.23 -12.06
C SER A 154 -7.01 -0.05 -13.05
N VAL A 155 -8.24 0.04 -12.54
CA VAL A 155 -9.42 0.30 -13.39
C VAL A 155 -9.45 1.75 -13.88
N GLN A 156 -9.11 2.73 -13.02
CA GLN A 156 -9.02 4.13 -13.44
C GLN A 156 -7.95 4.32 -14.52
N ALA A 157 -6.76 3.74 -14.30
CA ALA A 157 -5.68 3.75 -15.30
C ALA A 157 -6.10 3.05 -16.60
N GLY A 158 -6.81 1.91 -16.48
CA GLY A 158 -7.36 1.20 -17.63
C GLY A 158 -8.35 2.04 -18.43
N CYS A 159 -9.26 2.77 -17.77
CA CYS A 159 -10.18 3.69 -18.44
C CYS A 159 -9.42 4.78 -19.19
N HIS A 160 -8.42 5.38 -18.56
CA HIS A 160 -7.57 6.38 -19.20
C HIS A 160 -6.84 5.83 -20.44
N CYS A 161 -6.29 4.62 -20.36
CA CYS A 161 -5.65 3.95 -21.50
C CYS A 161 -6.63 3.57 -22.62
N LEU A 162 -7.93 3.41 -22.35
CA LEU A 162 -8.95 3.12 -23.37
C LEU A 162 -9.40 4.35 -24.14
N GLU A 163 -9.14 5.56 -23.65
CA GLU A 163 -9.50 6.81 -24.33
C GLU A 163 -8.71 7.00 -25.62
N ALA A 164 -9.39 7.40 -26.72
CA ALA A 164 -8.75 7.61 -28.00
C ALA A 164 -7.68 8.71 -27.98
N VAL A 165 -7.88 9.76 -27.17
CA VAL A 165 -6.94 10.87 -26.99
C VAL A 165 -5.61 10.39 -26.38
N ASN A 166 -5.62 9.27 -25.65
CA ASN A 166 -4.46 8.65 -25.02
C ASN A 166 -3.90 7.46 -25.84
N GLY A 167 -4.32 7.32 -27.11
CA GLY A 167 -3.90 6.23 -28.00
C GLY A 167 -4.68 4.93 -27.82
N GLY A 168 -5.73 4.93 -27.02
CA GLY A 168 -6.62 3.79 -26.81
C GLY A 168 -7.66 3.61 -27.92
N ARG A 169 -8.47 2.55 -27.78
CA ARG A 169 -9.49 2.18 -28.79
C ARG A 169 -10.73 3.10 -28.80
N GLY A 170 -10.84 4.07 -27.91
CA GLY A 170 -11.99 4.96 -27.80
C GLY A 170 -13.24 4.24 -27.28
N LEU A 171 -13.10 3.40 -26.27
CA LEU A 171 -14.17 2.59 -25.71
C LEU A 171 -14.51 3.07 -24.29
N LEU A 172 -15.81 3.12 -23.99
CA LEU A 172 -16.33 3.27 -22.63
C LEU A 172 -16.45 1.90 -21.95
N LEU A 173 -15.91 1.82 -20.73
CA LEU A 173 -15.95 0.60 -19.94
C LEU A 173 -17.40 0.12 -19.71
N ALA A 174 -18.31 1.05 -19.43
CA ALA A 174 -19.74 0.77 -19.18
C ALA A 174 -20.55 0.49 -20.44
N GLY A 175 -20.04 0.84 -21.64
CA GLY A 175 -20.89 0.94 -22.83
C GLY A 175 -21.94 2.05 -22.72
N VAL A 176 -22.93 2.01 -23.60
CA VAL A 176 -24.14 2.87 -23.57
C VAL A 176 -25.33 2.09 -24.13
N PRO A 177 -26.58 2.53 -23.97
CA PRO A 177 -27.72 1.88 -24.60
C PRO A 177 -27.49 1.64 -26.09
N GLY A 178 -27.58 0.37 -26.53
CA GLY A 178 -27.27 -0.06 -27.90
C GLY A 178 -25.81 -0.41 -28.17
N VAL A 179 -24.87 -0.10 -27.26
CA VAL A 179 -23.46 -0.49 -27.37
C VAL A 179 -23.06 -1.32 -26.13
N ARG A 180 -22.48 -2.49 -26.38
CA ARG A 180 -22.08 -3.40 -25.30
C ARG A 180 -20.99 -2.79 -24.42
N PRO A 181 -21.00 -3.09 -23.08
CA PRO A 181 -19.89 -2.74 -22.20
C PRO A 181 -18.63 -3.53 -22.58
N ALA A 182 -17.49 -2.97 -22.20
CA ALA A 182 -16.18 -3.60 -22.35
C ALA A 182 -16.06 -4.87 -21.49
N ARG A 183 -15.25 -5.81 -21.97
CA ARG A 183 -14.85 -7.01 -21.22
C ARG A 183 -13.54 -6.74 -20.52
N VAL A 184 -13.54 -6.98 -19.21
CA VAL A 184 -12.37 -6.80 -18.34
C VAL A 184 -11.97 -8.17 -17.81
N THR A 185 -10.74 -8.56 -18.13
CA THR A 185 -10.14 -9.78 -17.57
C THR A 185 -9.17 -9.41 -16.46
N ILE A 186 -9.37 -10.04 -15.29
CA ILE A 186 -8.52 -9.87 -14.12
C ILE A 186 -7.81 -11.19 -13.83
N ILE A 187 -6.49 -11.18 -13.81
CA ILE A 187 -5.68 -12.36 -13.53
C ILE A 187 -5.22 -12.27 -12.06
N GLY A 188 -5.80 -13.13 -11.22
CA GLY A 188 -5.62 -13.16 -9.77
C GLY A 188 -6.82 -12.61 -9.00
N GLY A 189 -7.42 -13.44 -8.15
CA GLY A 189 -8.56 -13.11 -7.29
C GLY A 189 -8.16 -12.71 -5.86
N GLY A 190 -6.95 -12.21 -5.65
CA GLY A 190 -6.49 -11.67 -4.37
C GLY A 190 -7.12 -10.31 -4.05
N VAL A 191 -6.58 -9.61 -3.05
CA VAL A 191 -7.11 -8.31 -2.59
C VAL A 191 -7.19 -7.30 -3.74
N SER A 192 -6.12 -7.16 -4.53
CA SER A 192 -6.09 -6.24 -5.68
C SER A 192 -7.12 -6.63 -6.74
N GLY A 193 -7.20 -7.93 -7.10
CA GLY A 193 -8.15 -8.41 -8.11
C GLY A 193 -9.60 -8.21 -7.70
N ILE A 194 -9.95 -8.49 -6.45
CA ILE A 194 -11.30 -8.25 -5.90
C ILE A 194 -11.66 -6.76 -6.00
N ASN A 195 -10.75 -5.87 -5.60
CA ASN A 195 -11.01 -4.42 -5.64
C ASN A 195 -11.09 -3.88 -7.07
N ALA A 196 -10.30 -4.41 -8.00
CA ALA A 196 -10.45 -4.12 -9.42
C ALA A 196 -11.82 -4.58 -9.94
N ALA A 197 -12.23 -5.81 -9.60
CA ALA A 197 -13.52 -6.36 -10.02
C ALA A 197 -14.71 -5.57 -9.46
N HIS A 198 -14.67 -5.19 -8.19
CA HIS A 198 -15.70 -4.34 -7.59
C HIS A 198 -15.88 -3.02 -8.35
N LEU A 199 -14.79 -2.36 -8.69
CA LEU A 199 -14.86 -1.08 -9.41
C LEU A 199 -15.31 -1.30 -10.87
N ALA A 200 -14.72 -2.24 -11.60
CA ALA A 200 -15.04 -2.50 -13.01
C ALA A 200 -16.51 -2.96 -13.18
N ALA A 201 -16.98 -3.90 -12.35
CA ALA A 201 -18.37 -4.35 -12.34
C ALA A 201 -19.33 -3.25 -11.89
N GLY A 202 -18.92 -2.44 -10.90
CA GLY A 202 -19.68 -1.26 -10.46
C GLY A 202 -19.84 -0.19 -11.55
N MET A 203 -18.88 -0.08 -12.45
CA MET A 203 -18.95 0.78 -13.64
C MET A 203 -19.76 0.15 -14.79
N GLY A 204 -20.22 -1.10 -14.64
CA GLY A 204 -21.03 -1.78 -15.64
C GLY A 204 -20.26 -2.60 -16.67
N ALA A 205 -18.96 -2.83 -16.48
CA ALA A 205 -18.16 -3.71 -17.33
C ALA A 205 -18.58 -5.18 -17.17
N ARG A 206 -18.27 -6.02 -18.18
CA ARG A 206 -18.31 -7.47 -18.07
C ARG A 206 -16.99 -7.97 -17.55
N VAL A 207 -16.98 -8.49 -16.33
CA VAL A 207 -15.73 -8.84 -15.62
C VAL A 207 -15.59 -10.35 -15.53
N THR A 208 -14.41 -10.84 -15.86
CA THR A 208 -13.98 -12.22 -15.62
C THR A 208 -12.72 -12.22 -14.76
N ILE A 209 -12.73 -12.97 -13.64
CA ILE A 209 -11.57 -13.18 -12.79
C ILE A 209 -11.02 -14.59 -13.01
N LEU A 210 -9.71 -14.69 -13.20
CA LEU A 210 -9.01 -15.97 -13.24
C LEU A 210 -8.18 -16.16 -11.96
N ASP A 211 -8.32 -17.33 -11.33
CA ASP A 211 -7.50 -17.71 -10.18
C ASP A 211 -7.12 -19.19 -10.27
N VAL A 212 -6.04 -19.59 -9.60
CA VAL A 212 -5.59 -20.98 -9.52
C VAL A 212 -6.27 -21.74 -8.38
N SER A 213 -6.86 -21.04 -7.42
CA SER A 213 -7.48 -21.61 -6.22
C SER A 213 -8.98 -21.78 -6.38
N ALA A 214 -9.45 -23.02 -6.29
CA ALA A 214 -10.88 -23.34 -6.31
C ALA A 214 -11.63 -22.70 -5.13
N ASP A 215 -11.00 -22.63 -3.95
CA ASP A 215 -11.62 -22.02 -2.78
C ASP A 215 -11.74 -20.51 -2.95
N ARG A 216 -10.73 -19.87 -3.56
CA ARG A 216 -10.83 -18.45 -3.91
C ARG A 216 -11.96 -18.19 -4.90
N MET A 217 -12.15 -19.05 -5.89
CA MET A 217 -13.25 -18.89 -6.86
C MET A 217 -14.63 -19.04 -6.20
N ARG A 218 -14.81 -19.97 -5.26
CA ARG A 218 -16.06 -20.08 -4.47
C ARG A 218 -16.33 -18.81 -3.69
N TYR A 219 -15.31 -18.29 -3.00
CA TYR A 219 -15.41 -17.02 -2.27
C TYR A 219 -15.80 -15.85 -3.20
N LEU A 220 -15.21 -15.78 -4.40
CA LEU A 220 -15.54 -14.75 -5.39
C LEU A 220 -17.01 -14.87 -5.87
N GLU A 221 -17.47 -16.08 -6.12
CA GLU A 221 -18.89 -16.35 -6.48
C GLU A 221 -19.83 -15.81 -5.39
N ASP A 222 -19.52 -16.11 -4.12
CA ASP A 222 -20.32 -15.68 -2.98
C ASP A 222 -20.39 -14.14 -2.85
N ILE A 223 -19.28 -13.43 -3.03
CA ILE A 223 -19.24 -11.96 -2.84
C ILE A 223 -19.78 -11.18 -4.05
N PHE A 224 -19.69 -11.73 -5.26
CA PHE A 224 -20.13 -11.02 -6.47
C PHE A 224 -21.52 -11.42 -6.96
N HIS A 225 -22.10 -12.52 -6.47
CA HIS A 225 -23.47 -12.97 -6.79
C HIS A 225 -23.74 -12.96 -8.31
N ALA A 226 -22.94 -13.67 -9.09
CA ALA A 226 -23.04 -13.80 -10.55
C ALA A 226 -22.86 -12.47 -11.35
N ARG A 227 -22.36 -11.41 -10.74
CA ARG A 227 -22.00 -10.17 -11.47
C ARG A 227 -20.61 -10.21 -12.09
N VAL A 228 -19.84 -11.22 -11.76
CA VAL A 228 -18.46 -11.45 -12.22
C VAL A 228 -18.33 -12.93 -12.55
N ASP A 229 -17.81 -13.24 -13.72
CA ASP A 229 -17.50 -14.62 -14.10
C ASP A 229 -16.19 -15.06 -13.45
N THR A 230 -16.11 -16.32 -13.04
CA THR A 230 -14.88 -16.91 -12.47
C THR A 230 -14.40 -18.07 -13.35
N LEU A 231 -13.09 -18.11 -13.63
CA LEU A 231 -12.48 -19.18 -14.43
C LEU A 231 -11.17 -19.66 -13.79
N MET A 232 -10.87 -20.96 -13.98
CA MET A 232 -9.54 -21.49 -13.63
C MET A 232 -8.44 -20.80 -14.45
N SER A 233 -7.40 -20.36 -13.80
CA SER A 233 -6.22 -19.72 -14.42
C SER A 233 -5.35 -20.77 -15.13
N SER A 234 -5.83 -21.26 -16.27
CA SER A 234 -5.07 -22.13 -17.17
C SER A 234 -4.54 -21.33 -18.37
N ALA A 235 -3.48 -21.82 -19.00
CA ALA A 235 -2.93 -21.18 -20.20
C ALA A 235 -3.98 -21.05 -21.34
N ALA A 236 -4.90 -22.00 -21.44
CA ALA A 236 -5.96 -21.97 -22.45
C ALA A 236 -7.00 -20.87 -22.13
N ASN A 237 -7.50 -20.83 -20.89
CA ASN A 237 -8.47 -19.82 -20.44
C ASN A 237 -7.88 -18.40 -20.49
N ILE A 238 -6.62 -18.25 -20.07
CA ILE A 238 -5.93 -16.95 -20.16
C ILE A 238 -5.87 -16.48 -21.63
N ARG A 239 -5.42 -17.33 -22.57
CA ARG A 239 -5.37 -16.96 -24.00
C ARG A 239 -6.73 -16.57 -24.55
N GLN A 240 -7.76 -17.34 -24.22
CA GLN A 240 -9.13 -17.04 -24.67
C GLN A 240 -9.56 -15.67 -24.13
N CYS A 241 -9.47 -15.45 -22.82
CA CYS A 241 -9.86 -14.19 -22.21
C CYS A 241 -9.08 -12.98 -22.78
N LEU A 242 -7.76 -13.12 -22.97
CA LEU A 242 -6.92 -12.07 -23.55
C LEU A 242 -7.36 -11.69 -24.98
N SER A 243 -7.76 -12.67 -25.81
CA SER A 243 -8.22 -12.42 -27.18
C SER A 243 -9.56 -11.69 -27.26
N GLU A 244 -10.33 -11.75 -26.18
CA GLU A 244 -11.68 -11.21 -26.13
C GLU A 244 -11.79 -9.91 -25.33
N SER A 245 -10.80 -9.58 -24.49
CA SER A 245 -10.87 -8.45 -23.55
C SER A 245 -10.44 -7.13 -24.18
N GLU A 246 -11.10 -6.08 -23.73
CA GLU A 246 -10.71 -4.69 -24.01
C GLU A 246 -9.75 -4.14 -22.93
N LEU A 247 -9.82 -4.67 -21.70
CA LEU A 247 -8.92 -4.33 -20.59
C LEU A 247 -8.47 -5.60 -19.88
N VAL A 248 -7.17 -5.69 -19.60
CA VAL A 248 -6.59 -6.78 -18.82
C VAL A 248 -5.86 -6.19 -17.61
N ILE A 249 -6.12 -6.74 -16.43
CA ILE A 249 -5.52 -6.33 -15.16
C ILE A 249 -4.78 -7.53 -14.57
N GLY A 250 -3.45 -7.43 -14.42
CA GLY A 250 -2.64 -8.40 -13.69
C GLY A 250 -2.68 -8.07 -12.19
N ALA A 251 -3.10 -9.03 -11.37
CA ALA A 251 -3.22 -8.90 -9.92
C ALA A 251 -2.57 -10.09 -9.17
N VAL A 252 -1.50 -10.61 -9.74
CA VAL A 252 -0.63 -11.66 -9.19
C VAL A 252 0.81 -11.15 -9.12
N LEU A 253 1.58 -11.69 -8.19
CA LEU A 253 3.04 -11.52 -8.08
C LEU A 253 3.75 -12.65 -8.82
#